data_76da7dddaca1fae1f15c2dc2efe40022
#
_entry.id   76da7dddaca1fae1f15c2dc2efe40022
#
_cell.length_a   1.000
_cell.length_b   1.000
_cell.length_c   1.000
_cell.angle_alpha   90.00
_cell.angle_beta   90.00
_cell.angle_gamma   90.00
#
_symmetry.space_group_name_H-M   'P 1'
#
loop_
_entity.id
_entity.type
_entity.pdbx_description
1 polymer ?
#
loop_
_entity_poly.entity_id
_entity_poly.type
_entity_poly.pdbx_seq_one_letter_code
_entity_poly.pdbx_strand_id
1 'polypeptide(L)'
;LSKRLQHLPFRYSLVFHNLQKYNIGNKFSLLTQTNSETGLLTEINESFAKICLRHLILSGELALFKNNLFVQGGLNFQRRFDMSLSTFSTLNGFSFGIGINLSNFKLNYSRSSYHVSGKMNSFSIMTNLSTFGL
;
A
#
# COMPACT_ATOMS: atom_id res chain seq x y z
N LEU A 1 5.58 -13.44 -1.19
CA LEU A 1 6.88 -13.75 -0.58
C LEU A 1 7.11 -12.81 0.59
N SER A 2 7.37 -13.34 1.77
CA SER A 2 7.67 -12.56 2.98
C SER A 2 8.90 -13.16 3.66
N LYS A 3 9.81 -12.31 4.11
CA LYS A 3 11.04 -12.75 4.80
C LYS A 3 11.36 -11.79 5.95
N ARG A 4 11.73 -12.38 7.11
CA ARG A 4 12.30 -11.65 8.25
C ARG A 4 13.82 -11.74 8.17
N LEU A 5 14.50 -10.63 8.36
CA LEU A 5 15.96 -10.59 8.42
C LEU A 5 16.43 -11.11 9.79
N GLN A 6 17.41 -12.01 9.81
CA GLN A 6 17.84 -12.69 11.04
C GLN A 6 18.53 -11.74 12.06
N HIS A 7 19.19 -10.70 11.56
CA HIS A 7 19.98 -9.77 12.37
C HIS A 7 19.33 -8.40 12.58
N LEU A 8 18.16 -8.16 11.93
CA LEU A 8 17.43 -6.90 12.04
C LEU A 8 15.97 -7.18 12.40
N PRO A 9 15.37 -6.36 13.26
CA PRO A 9 13.95 -6.48 13.59
C PRO A 9 13.05 -6.01 12.43
N PHE A 10 13.42 -6.37 11.21
CA PHE A 10 12.77 -5.94 9.99
C PHE A 10 12.24 -7.14 9.19
N ARG A 11 10.98 -7.05 8.81
CA ARG A 11 10.31 -7.97 7.91
C ARG A 11 9.91 -7.22 6.66
N TYR A 12 10.24 -7.75 5.49
CA TYR A 12 9.70 -7.25 4.23
C TYR A 12 8.77 -8.27 3.59
N SER A 13 7.83 -7.78 2.84
CA SER A 13 6.90 -8.61 2.09
C SER A 13 6.73 -8.05 0.68
N LEU A 14 6.74 -8.96 -0.28
CA LEU A 14 6.55 -8.70 -1.69
C LEU A 14 5.36 -9.53 -2.17
N VAL A 15 4.36 -8.87 -2.70
CA VAL A 15 3.16 -9.53 -3.20
C VAL A 15 2.98 -9.19 -4.67
N PHE A 16 2.82 -10.24 -5.48
CA PHE A 16 2.37 -10.13 -6.86
C PHE A 16 0.90 -10.46 -6.92
N HIS A 17 0.12 -9.63 -7.57
CA HIS A 17 -1.32 -9.84 -7.69
C HIS A 17 -1.80 -9.69 -9.13
N ASN A 18 -2.96 -10.25 -9.44
CA ASN A 18 -3.63 -10.16 -10.74
C ASN A 18 -2.78 -10.61 -11.94
N LEU A 19 -1.88 -11.59 -11.76
CA LEU A 19 -0.98 -12.09 -12.81
C LEU A 19 -1.71 -12.69 -14.03
N GLN A 20 -2.99 -13.02 -13.88
CA GLN A 20 -3.83 -13.51 -14.98
C GLN A 20 -4.21 -12.42 -16.01
N LYS A 21 -4.04 -11.16 -15.67
CA LYS A 21 -4.31 -10.03 -16.57
C LYS A 21 -3.02 -9.27 -16.83
N TYR A 22 -2.63 -9.18 -18.09
CA TYR A 22 -1.42 -8.48 -18.51
C TYR A 22 -1.47 -6.98 -18.19
N ASN A 23 -2.59 -6.31 -18.46
CA ASN A 23 -2.76 -4.90 -18.17
C ASN A 23 -3.94 -4.69 -17.21
N ILE A 24 -3.64 -4.24 -16.00
CA ILE A 24 -4.60 -3.91 -14.94
C ILE A 24 -4.78 -2.40 -14.75
N GLY A 25 -4.23 -1.59 -15.65
CA GLY A 25 -4.39 -0.13 -15.63
C GLY A 25 -5.85 0.29 -15.79
N ASN A 26 -6.23 1.36 -15.12
CA ASN A 26 -7.56 1.95 -15.31
C ASN A 26 -7.61 2.62 -16.70
N LYS A 27 -8.64 2.31 -17.51
CA LYS A 27 -8.81 2.90 -18.85
C LYS A 27 -8.76 4.42 -18.82
N PHE A 28 -9.25 5.04 -17.75
CA PHE A 28 -9.23 6.50 -17.61
C PHE A 28 -7.80 7.07 -17.44
N SER A 29 -6.91 6.37 -16.73
CA SER A 29 -5.51 6.81 -16.59
C SER A 29 -4.68 6.61 -17.86
N LEU A 30 -5.13 5.71 -18.75
CA LEU A 30 -4.50 5.44 -20.03
C LEU A 30 -4.92 6.45 -21.12
N LEU A 31 -6.03 7.16 -20.93
CA LEU A 31 -6.61 8.11 -21.88
C LEU A 31 -6.28 9.59 -21.56
N THR A 32 -5.28 9.87 -20.74
CA THR A 32 -5.08 11.20 -20.14
C THR A 32 -4.31 12.19 -21.04
N GLN A 33 -3.86 11.81 -22.23
CA GLN A 33 -3.25 12.77 -23.16
C GLN A 33 -4.22 13.14 -24.28
N THR A 34 -4.70 14.38 -24.23
CA THR A 34 -5.40 15.00 -25.34
C THR A 34 -4.35 15.57 -26.30
N ASN A 35 -4.30 15.08 -27.51
CA ASN A 35 -3.47 15.70 -28.55
C ASN A 35 -4.00 17.12 -28.83
N SER A 36 -3.15 18.12 -28.63
CA SER A 36 -3.48 19.53 -28.78
C SER A 36 -3.97 19.90 -30.20
N GLU A 37 -3.71 19.08 -31.22
CA GLU A 37 -4.06 19.33 -32.59
C GLU A 37 -5.41 18.74 -33.00
N THR A 38 -5.83 17.62 -32.41
CA THR A 38 -7.05 16.91 -32.87
C THR A 38 -8.13 16.75 -31.79
N GLY A 39 -7.84 17.08 -30.54
CA GLY A 39 -8.78 16.88 -29.41
C GLY A 39 -9.12 15.42 -29.09
N LEU A 40 -8.50 14.48 -29.78
CA LEU A 40 -8.73 13.05 -29.59
C LEU A 40 -7.91 12.50 -28.42
N LEU A 41 -8.55 11.66 -27.60
CA LEU A 41 -7.87 10.93 -26.52
C LEU A 41 -6.98 9.85 -27.15
N THR A 42 -5.68 9.94 -26.92
CA THR A 42 -4.73 8.94 -27.39
C THR A 42 -4.42 7.97 -26.26
N GLU A 43 -4.46 6.68 -26.56
CA GLU A 43 -3.98 5.65 -25.62
C GLU A 43 -2.48 5.79 -25.41
N ILE A 44 -2.10 5.97 -24.15
CA ILE A 44 -0.69 5.99 -23.77
C ILE A 44 -0.17 4.56 -23.78
N ASN A 45 0.78 4.28 -24.66
CA ASN A 45 1.47 3.00 -24.67
C ASN A 45 2.38 2.93 -23.44
N GLU A 46 1.92 2.26 -22.37
CA GLU A 46 2.69 2.16 -21.13
C GLU A 46 3.93 1.28 -21.31
N SER A 47 5.04 1.73 -20.75
CA SER A 47 6.25 0.94 -20.69
C SER A 47 6.01 -0.40 -19.99
N PHE A 48 6.58 -1.48 -20.50
CA PHE A 48 6.53 -2.84 -19.91
C PHE A 48 6.89 -2.83 -18.42
N ALA A 49 7.89 -2.05 -18.02
CA ALA A 49 8.28 -1.89 -16.61
C ALA A 49 7.13 -1.35 -15.75
N LYS A 50 6.34 -0.41 -16.27
CA LYS A 50 5.20 0.19 -15.57
C LYS A 50 4.06 -0.82 -15.40
N ILE A 51 3.81 -1.62 -16.42
CA ILE A 51 2.83 -2.72 -16.37
C ILE A 51 3.25 -3.74 -15.30
N CYS A 52 4.50 -4.18 -15.30
CA CYS A 52 5.01 -5.10 -14.29
C CYS A 52 4.92 -4.54 -12.87
N LEU A 53 5.24 -3.25 -12.68
CA LEU A 53 5.14 -2.61 -11.37
C LEU A 53 3.71 -2.52 -10.85
N ARG A 54 2.69 -2.41 -11.72
CA ARG A 54 1.28 -2.43 -11.30
C ARG A 54 0.89 -3.72 -10.59
N HIS A 55 1.54 -4.84 -10.92
CA HIS A 55 1.31 -6.13 -10.26
C HIS A 55 2.00 -6.27 -8.91
N LEU A 56 2.74 -5.25 -8.47
CA LEU A 56 3.60 -5.32 -7.31
C LEU A 56 3.04 -4.53 -6.13
N ILE A 57 3.04 -5.17 -4.95
CA ILE A 57 2.82 -4.53 -3.66
C ILE A 57 4.05 -4.81 -2.80
N LEU A 58 4.66 -3.74 -2.29
CA LEU A 58 5.76 -3.81 -1.34
C LEU A 58 5.24 -3.46 0.05
N SER A 59 5.68 -4.18 1.07
CA SER A 59 5.45 -3.80 2.45
C SER A 59 6.66 -4.11 3.33
N GLY A 60 6.81 -3.31 4.37
CA GLY A 60 7.84 -3.47 5.38
C GLY A 60 7.25 -3.30 6.78
N GLU A 61 7.77 -4.07 7.72
CA GLU A 61 7.45 -4.01 9.14
C GLU A 61 8.74 -3.94 9.93
N LEU A 62 8.85 -2.96 10.79
CA LEU A 62 9.96 -2.79 11.72
C LEU A 62 9.44 -3.05 13.13
N ALA A 63 9.98 -4.08 13.79
CA ALA A 63 9.66 -4.40 15.17
C ALA A 63 10.71 -3.78 16.11
N LEU A 64 10.29 -2.90 16.99
CA LEU A 64 11.12 -2.19 17.94
C LEU A 64 10.80 -2.65 19.38
N PHE A 65 11.69 -2.34 20.32
CA PHE A 65 11.50 -2.62 21.75
C PHE A 65 11.06 -4.07 22.04
N LYS A 66 11.84 -5.04 21.58
CA LYS A 66 11.57 -6.49 21.79
C LYS A 66 10.18 -6.93 21.30
N ASN A 67 9.74 -6.42 20.14
CA ASN A 67 8.43 -6.68 19.56
C ASN A 67 7.23 -6.02 20.29
N ASN A 68 7.47 -4.99 21.09
CA ASN A 68 6.36 -4.26 21.72
C ASN A 68 5.85 -3.12 20.85
N LEU A 69 6.68 -2.59 19.94
CA LEU A 69 6.30 -1.53 19.00
C LEU A 69 6.54 -2.02 17.57
N PHE A 70 5.54 -1.88 16.72
CA PHE A 70 5.61 -2.19 15.29
C PHE A 70 5.35 -0.95 14.48
N VAL A 71 6.21 -0.68 13.52
CA VAL A 71 5.99 0.34 12.50
C VAL A 71 5.90 -0.37 11.16
N GLN A 72 4.82 -0.13 10.44
CA GLN A 72 4.53 -0.78 9.18
C GLN A 72 4.37 0.25 8.07
N GLY A 73 4.85 -0.09 6.90
CA GLY A 73 4.67 0.71 5.69
C GLY A 73 4.36 -0.17 4.50
N GLY A 74 3.52 0.30 3.61
CA GLY A 74 3.17 -0.41 2.38
C GLY A 74 3.03 0.53 1.19
N LEU A 75 3.36 0.02 0.01
CA LEU A 75 3.23 0.71 -1.26
C LEU A 75 2.56 -0.20 -2.27
N ASN A 76 1.42 0.24 -2.77
CA ASN A 76 0.71 -0.40 -3.87
C ASN A 76 0.94 0.43 -5.15
N PHE A 77 1.74 -0.12 -6.06
CA PHE A 77 2.10 0.55 -7.31
C PHE A 77 0.91 0.73 -8.25
N GLN A 78 -0.01 -0.23 -8.32
CA GLN A 78 -1.21 -0.08 -9.14
C GLN A 78 -2.00 1.17 -8.72
N ARG A 79 -2.30 1.30 -7.42
CA ARG A 79 -3.02 2.46 -6.90
C ARG A 79 -2.26 3.76 -7.10
N ARG A 80 -0.93 3.71 -6.95
CA ARG A 80 -0.08 4.88 -7.18
C ARG A 80 -0.21 5.39 -8.61
N PHE A 81 -0.19 4.49 -9.60
CA PHE A 81 -0.30 4.88 -11.02
C PHE A 81 -1.73 5.26 -11.41
N ASP A 82 -2.73 4.54 -10.91
CA ASP A 82 -4.14 4.79 -11.25
C ASP A 82 -4.69 6.09 -10.64
N MET A 83 -4.14 6.51 -9.50
CA MET A 83 -4.56 7.73 -8.80
C MET A 83 -3.59 8.91 -8.98
N SER A 84 -2.59 8.78 -9.84
CA SER A 84 -1.64 9.84 -10.17
C SER A 84 -2.26 10.82 -11.17
N LEU A 85 -3.19 11.64 -10.72
CA LEU A 85 -3.63 12.84 -11.43
C LEU A 85 -2.66 13.97 -11.12
N SER A 86 -2.28 14.75 -12.13
CA SER A 86 -1.22 15.77 -12.08
C SER A 86 -1.42 16.88 -11.02
N THR A 87 -2.58 16.96 -10.40
CA THR A 87 -2.93 18.01 -9.44
C THR A 87 -2.98 17.54 -7.99
N PHE A 88 -3.06 16.23 -7.70
CA PHE A 88 -3.29 15.76 -6.33
C PHE A 88 -2.41 14.56 -5.91
N SER A 89 -1.70 14.80 -4.85
CA SER A 89 -1.17 13.86 -3.85
C SER A 89 -0.11 12.85 -4.27
N THR A 90 1.10 13.18 -3.92
CA THR A 90 2.31 12.32 -3.96
C THR A 90 2.19 11.04 -3.11
N LEU A 91 1.21 10.95 -2.20
CA LEU A 91 1.06 9.86 -1.23
C LEU A 91 0.02 8.80 -1.60
N ASN A 92 -0.55 8.86 -2.81
CA ASN A 92 -1.50 7.84 -3.26
C ASN A 92 -0.82 6.47 -3.39
N GLY A 93 -1.49 5.43 -2.92
CA GLY A 93 -0.94 4.07 -2.89
C GLY A 93 -0.03 3.77 -1.70
N PHE A 94 0.29 4.78 -0.86
CA PHE A 94 0.99 4.56 0.40
C PHE A 94 0.03 4.24 1.54
N SER A 95 0.46 3.33 2.40
CA SER A 95 -0.15 3.03 3.68
C SER A 95 0.92 2.97 4.75
N PHE A 96 0.60 3.41 5.95
CA PHE A 96 1.46 3.21 7.10
C PHE A 96 0.64 2.86 8.33
N GLY A 97 1.28 2.16 9.28
CA GLY A 97 0.66 1.77 10.52
C GLY A 97 1.66 1.75 11.66
N ILE A 98 1.14 1.94 12.85
CA ILE A 98 1.86 1.77 14.10
C ILE A 98 1.05 0.85 14.98
N GLY A 99 1.71 -0.14 15.57
CA GLY A 99 1.11 -1.07 16.50
C GLY A 99 1.92 -1.14 17.80
N ILE A 100 1.24 -1.18 18.93
CA ILE A 100 1.83 -1.35 20.25
C ILE A 100 1.26 -2.62 20.86
N ASN A 101 2.14 -3.54 21.24
CA ASN A 101 1.81 -4.73 22.01
C ASN A 101 2.16 -4.50 23.47
N LEU A 102 1.14 -4.41 24.30
CA LEU A 102 1.26 -4.52 25.74
C LEU A 102 0.89 -5.94 26.15
N SER A 103 1.26 -6.38 27.35
CA SER A 103 1.00 -7.75 27.81
C SER A 103 -0.39 -8.28 27.49
N ASN A 104 -1.41 -7.48 27.73
CA ASN A 104 -2.82 -7.87 27.63
C ASN A 104 -3.56 -7.16 26.50
N PHE A 105 -3.00 -6.11 25.94
CA PHE A 105 -3.62 -5.27 24.93
C PHE A 105 -2.75 -5.11 23.71
N LYS A 106 -3.38 -5.07 22.55
CA LYS A 106 -2.76 -4.64 21.30
C LYS A 106 -3.51 -3.43 20.78
N LEU A 107 -2.79 -2.36 20.55
CA LEU A 107 -3.30 -1.13 19.95
C LEU A 107 -2.69 -1.00 18.56
N ASN A 108 -3.53 -0.80 17.54
CA ASN A 108 -3.05 -0.56 16.20
C ASN A 108 -3.72 0.69 15.64
N TYR A 109 -2.93 1.54 15.04
CA TYR A 109 -3.37 2.65 14.23
C TYR A 109 -2.82 2.51 12.83
N SER A 110 -3.65 2.68 11.82
CA SER A 110 -3.20 2.69 10.44
C SER A 110 -3.87 3.80 9.65
N ARG A 111 -3.12 4.31 8.69
CA ARG A 111 -3.58 5.29 7.73
C ARG A 111 -3.22 4.84 6.32
N SER A 112 -4.19 4.90 5.43
CA SER A 112 -4.00 4.55 4.03
C SER A 112 -4.73 5.51 3.11
N SER A 113 -4.14 5.76 1.95
CA SER A 113 -4.74 6.56 0.90
C SER A 113 -5.34 5.62 -0.15
N TYR A 114 -6.64 5.37 -0.03
CA TYR A 114 -7.37 4.48 -0.94
C TYR A 114 -8.02 5.18 -2.12
N HIS A 115 -8.27 6.48 -1.99
CA HIS A 115 -8.98 7.26 -2.99
C HIS A 115 -8.32 8.61 -3.18
N VAL A 116 -8.47 9.19 -4.37
CA VAL A 116 -7.95 10.53 -4.71
C VAL A 116 -8.46 11.60 -3.74
N SER A 117 -9.72 11.46 -3.31
CA SER A 117 -10.43 12.41 -2.45
C SER A 117 -10.43 12.02 -0.97
N GLY A 118 -9.94 10.85 -0.57
CA GLY A 118 -10.12 10.35 0.78
C GLY A 118 -8.93 9.57 1.34
N LYS A 119 -8.61 9.88 2.59
CA LYS A 119 -7.67 9.12 3.41
C LYS A 119 -8.47 8.35 4.46
N MET A 120 -8.16 7.06 4.61
CA MET A 120 -8.78 6.20 5.60
C MET A 120 -7.86 6.09 6.81
N ASN A 121 -8.40 6.35 7.99
CA ASN A 121 -7.75 6.08 9.26
C ASN A 121 -8.47 4.91 9.93
N SER A 122 -7.72 3.96 10.46
CA SER A 122 -8.26 2.83 11.21
C SER A 122 -7.57 2.75 12.55
N PHE A 123 -8.35 2.56 13.59
CA PHE A 123 -7.89 2.35 14.95
C PHE A 123 -8.50 1.05 15.48
N SER A 124 -7.67 0.17 16.03
CA SER A 124 -8.14 -1.09 16.61
C SER A 124 -7.50 -1.36 17.96
N ILE A 125 -8.29 -1.87 18.87
CA ILE A 125 -7.88 -2.34 20.18
C ILE A 125 -8.24 -3.82 20.26
N MET A 126 -7.27 -4.65 20.62
CA MET A 126 -7.46 -6.07 20.84
C MET A 126 -7.02 -6.41 22.25
N THR A 127 -7.79 -7.24 22.94
CA THR A 127 -7.44 -7.78 24.25
C THR A 127 -7.61 -9.29 24.26
N ASN A 128 -6.78 -9.97 25.03
CA ASN A 128 -6.89 -11.42 25.24
C ASN A 128 -7.55 -11.68 26.61
N LEU A 129 -8.79 -12.14 26.59
CA LEU A 129 -9.58 -12.40 27.80
C LEU A 129 -9.03 -13.55 28.65
N SER A 130 -8.31 -14.51 28.04
CA SER A 130 -7.71 -15.63 28.77
C SER A 130 -6.65 -15.17 29.79
N THR A 131 -6.11 -13.97 29.63
CA THR A 131 -5.11 -13.39 30.56
C THR A 131 -5.76 -12.81 31.81
N PHE A 132 -7.08 -12.64 31.81
CA PHE A 132 -7.86 -12.15 32.97
C PHE A 132 -8.43 -13.27 33.83
N GLY A 133 -8.11 -14.55 33.54
CA GLY A 133 -8.52 -15.68 34.37
C GLY A 133 -10.00 -16.07 34.22
N LEU A 134 -10.62 -15.72 33.10
CA LEU A 134 -11.95 -16.17 32.70
C LEU A 134 -11.85 -17.32 31.70
#